data_60fa8d7b2fb99eb4e6d9653f068b1ef1
#
_entry.id   60fa8d7b2fb99eb4e6d9653f068b1ef1
#
_cell.length_a   1.000
_cell.length_b   1.000
_cell.length_c   1.000
_cell.angle_alpha   90.00
_cell.angle_beta   90.00
_cell.angle_gamma   90.00
#
_symmetry.space_group_name_H-M   'P 1'
#
loop_
_entity.id
_entity.type
_entity.pdbx_description
1 polymer ?
#
loop_
_entity_poly.entity_id
_entity_poly.type
_entity_poly.pdbx_seq_one_letter_code
_entity_poly.pdbx_strand_id
1 'polypeptide(L)'
;MAKRTATTDPEAPEPADTALGLRERKKRQTAVRIWRSAIGLFAERSFDEVSVAEIAAAAEVSKMTVFNYFPSKEDLVMGPMEQHTGEAAEVIRDRAPGVSAVAAVRTRFLAALERFDPSTGLSDDRFVLDVVRLIHRTPALALRATTGWGVAANELLTTELLAQDPARDRLTARVAAAQLTGVRLALIDENHRRMLAGERAADVLPEAVENAHRGFALIEHGLGDYGTRPV
;
A
#
# COMPACT_ATOMS: atom_id res chain seq x y z
N MET A 1 22.43 -0.72 58.00
CA MET A 1 21.49 -1.52 57.17
C MET A 1 20.66 -0.53 56.35
N ALA A 2 21.02 -0.31 55.11
CA ALA A 2 20.31 0.59 54.22
C ALA A 2 19.50 -0.27 53.19
N LYS A 3 18.17 -0.09 53.20
CA LYS A 3 17.26 -0.71 52.25
C LYS A 3 17.41 0.00 50.87
N ARG A 4 17.83 -0.76 49.85
CA ARG A 4 17.74 -0.33 48.43
C ARG A 4 16.29 -0.46 48.00
N THR A 5 15.67 0.67 47.72
CA THR A 5 14.42 0.76 46.97
C THR A 5 14.69 0.50 45.50
N ALA A 6 14.07 -0.56 44.96
CA ALA A 6 14.07 -0.84 43.53
C ALA A 6 13.16 0.20 42.82
N THR A 7 13.75 0.98 41.93
CA THR A 7 13.04 1.85 41.00
C THR A 7 12.52 0.99 39.85
N THR A 8 11.22 0.87 39.75
CA THR A 8 10.56 0.23 38.59
C THR A 8 10.58 1.24 37.46
N ASP A 9 11.28 0.91 36.38
CA ASP A 9 11.22 1.67 35.12
C ASP A 9 9.79 1.64 34.56
N PRO A 10 9.27 2.76 34.02
CA PRO A 10 7.98 2.75 33.36
C PRO A 10 8.11 2.03 32.00
N GLU A 11 7.38 0.93 31.90
CA GLU A 11 7.18 0.15 30.68
C GLU A 11 6.70 1.06 29.54
N ALA A 12 7.42 1.06 28.42
CA ALA A 12 7.07 1.82 27.23
C ALA A 12 5.69 1.38 26.69
N PRO A 13 4.86 2.28 26.17
CA PRO A 13 3.54 1.92 25.66
C PRO A 13 3.68 1.03 24.41
N GLU A 14 3.12 -0.18 24.48
CA GLU A 14 2.98 -1.06 23.31
C GLU A 14 2.10 -0.39 22.24
N PRO A 15 2.47 -0.49 20.94
CA PRO A 15 1.72 0.18 19.89
C PRO A 15 0.36 -0.49 19.64
N ALA A 16 -0.65 0.31 19.36
CA ALA A 16 -1.98 0.11 18.72
C ALA A 16 -2.72 -1.27 18.77
N ASP A 17 -2.07 -2.35 19.17
CA ASP A 17 -2.66 -3.71 19.20
C ASP A 17 -3.51 -3.96 20.47
N THR A 18 -3.47 -3.07 21.44
CA THR A 18 -4.20 -3.15 22.72
C THR A 18 -5.69 -2.78 22.60
N ALA A 19 -6.11 -2.16 21.48
CA ALA A 19 -7.49 -1.71 21.26
C ALA A 19 -8.39 -2.79 20.63
N LEU A 20 -7.82 -3.84 20.04
CA LEU A 20 -8.59 -4.92 19.39
C LEU A 20 -8.95 -6.01 20.42
N GLY A 21 -10.22 -6.43 20.46
CA GLY A 21 -10.63 -7.58 21.27
C GLY A 21 -9.84 -8.86 20.91
N LEU A 22 -9.66 -9.78 21.86
CA LEU A 22 -8.89 -11.03 21.69
C LEU A 22 -9.31 -11.82 20.42
N ARG A 23 -10.60 -11.80 20.09
CA ARG A 23 -11.15 -12.49 18.91
C ARG A 23 -10.63 -11.87 17.60
N GLU A 24 -10.61 -10.56 17.52
CA GLU A 24 -10.15 -9.84 16.32
C GLU A 24 -8.64 -9.98 16.14
N ARG A 25 -7.89 -9.91 17.23
CA ARG A 25 -6.43 -10.17 17.22
C ARG A 25 -6.12 -11.59 16.72
N LYS A 26 -6.82 -12.62 17.22
CA LYS A 26 -6.65 -14.01 16.74
C LYS A 26 -7.02 -14.15 15.27
N LYS A 27 -8.09 -13.49 14.83
CA LYS A 27 -8.52 -13.48 13.44
C LYS A 27 -7.42 -12.89 12.53
N ARG A 28 -6.87 -11.73 12.91
CA ARG A 28 -5.76 -11.08 12.18
C ARG A 28 -4.51 -11.95 12.15
N GLN A 29 -4.12 -12.56 13.26
CA GLN A 29 -2.97 -13.48 13.32
C GLN A 29 -3.15 -14.68 12.37
N THR A 30 -4.36 -15.26 12.32
CA THR A 30 -4.67 -16.36 11.40
C THR A 30 -4.59 -15.91 9.93
N ALA A 31 -5.14 -14.74 9.59
CA ALA A 31 -5.04 -14.18 8.24
C ALA A 31 -3.59 -13.98 7.81
N VAL A 32 -2.77 -13.38 8.67
CA VAL A 32 -1.33 -13.16 8.40
C VAL A 32 -0.59 -14.48 8.22
N ARG A 33 -0.88 -15.50 9.03
CA ARG A 33 -0.26 -16.82 8.89
C ARG A 33 -0.61 -17.46 7.55
N ILE A 34 -1.89 -17.48 7.16
CA ILE A 34 -2.34 -18.00 5.86
C ILE A 34 -1.64 -17.26 4.72
N TRP A 35 -1.62 -15.94 4.78
CA TRP A 35 -0.97 -15.11 3.79
C TRP A 35 0.53 -15.41 3.63
N ARG A 36 1.26 -15.46 4.75
CA ARG A 36 2.70 -15.77 4.72
C ARG A 36 2.98 -17.16 4.17
N SER A 37 2.19 -18.16 4.53
CA SER A 37 2.31 -19.52 3.98
C SER A 37 2.07 -19.53 2.46
N ALA A 38 1.05 -18.80 1.99
CA ALA A 38 0.76 -18.70 0.56
C ALA A 38 1.91 -18.04 -0.21
N ILE A 39 2.41 -16.89 0.24
CA ILE A 39 3.53 -16.18 -0.42
C ILE A 39 4.80 -17.04 -0.43
N GLY A 40 5.11 -17.75 0.67
CA GLY A 40 6.25 -18.67 0.73
C GLY A 40 6.16 -19.76 -0.35
N LEU A 41 5.00 -20.40 -0.48
CA LEU A 41 4.78 -21.43 -1.51
C LEU A 41 4.84 -20.84 -2.94
N PHE A 42 4.28 -19.65 -3.14
CA PHE A 42 4.34 -18.98 -4.44
C PHE A 42 5.75 -18.47 -4.79
N ALA A 43 6.61 -18.23 -3.82
CA ALA A 43 8.01 -17.88 -4.06
C ALA A 43 8.83 -19.07 -4.59
N GLU A 44 8.47 -20.27 -4.17
CA GLU A 44 9.15 -21.52 -4.58
C GLU A 44 8.61 -22.10 -5.89
N ARG A 45 7.31 -21.92 -6.15
CA ARG A 45 6.60 -22.46 -7.33
C ARG A 45 5.72 -21.40 -7.99
N SER A 46 5.25 -21.67 -9.22
CA SER A 46 4.36 -20.74 -9.91
C SER A 46 3.01 -20.60 -9.20
N PHE A 47 2.35 -19.46 -9.43
CA PHE A 47 1.02 -19.20 -8.87
C PHE A 47 0.03 -20.31 -9.22
N ASP A 48 0.03 -20.82 -10.44
CA ASP A 48 -0.93 -21.81 -10.90
C ASP A 48 -0.69 -23.22 -10.30
N GLU A 49 0.56 -23.56 -10.01
CA GLU A 49 0.94 -24.89 -9.48
C GLU A 49 0.58 -25.08 -7.99
N VAL A 50 0.48 -24.01 -7.22
CA VAL A 50 0.16 -24.06 -5.78
C VAL A 50 -1.35 -24.13 -5.58
N SER A 51 -1.83 -25.17 -4.93
CA SER A 51 -3.25 -25.31 -4.59
C SER A 51 -3.61 -24.68 -3.23
N VAL A 52 -4.88 -24.28 -3.07
CA VAL A 52 -5.39 -23.79 -1.79
C VAL A 52 -5.33 -24.86 -0.68
N ALA A 53 -5.34 -26.16 -1.05
CA ALA A 53 -5.19 -27.25 -0.09
C ALA A 53 -3.77 -27.29 0.50
N GLU A 54 -2.74 -27.09 -0.31
CA GLU A 54 -1.35 -27.02 0.15
C GLU A 54 -1.13 -25.78 1.04
N ILE A 55 -1.71 -24.63 0.66
CA ILE A 55 -1.66 -23.42 1.49
C ILE A 55 -2.33 -23.66 2.86
N ALA A 56 -3.48 -24.33 2.88
CA ALA A 56 -4.19 -24.67 4.11
C ALA A 56 -3.36 -25.58 5.00
N ALA A 57 -2.71 -26.61 4.43
CA ALA A 57 -1.81 -27.52 5.14
C ALA A 57 -0.59 -26.76 5.69
N ALA A 58 0.07 -25.92 4.92
CA ALA A 58 1.22 -25.12 5.34
C ALA A 58 0.87 -24.10 6.43
N ALA A 59 -0.36 -23.58 6.43
CA ALA A 59 -0.89 -22.67 7.43
C ALA A 59 -1.54 -23.37 8.64
N GLU A 60 -1.55 -24.71 8.67
CA GLU A 60 -2.19 -25.51 9.73
C GLU A 60 -3.66 -25.15 9.98
N VAL A 61 -4.41 -24.97 8.89
CA VAL A 61 -5.86 -24.67 8.92
C VAL A 61 -6.62 -25.54 7.93
N SER A 62 -7.95 -25.56 8.01
CA SER A 62 -8.77 -26.21 6.99
C SER A 62 -8.85 -25.37 5.70
N LYS A 63 -9.06 -26.02 4.56
CA LYS A 63 -9.33 -25.34 3.27
C LYS A 63 -10.52 -24.36 3.38
N MET A 64 -11.57 -24.73 4.13
CA MET A 64 -12.73 -23.86 4.39
C MET A 64 -12.29 -22.62 5.19
N THR A 65 -11.38 -22.77 6.14
CA THR A 65 -10.82 -21.64 6.88
C THR A 65 -10.12 -20.67 5.95
N VAL A 66 -9.31 -21.15 4.98
CA VAL A 66 -8.65 -20.26 4.01
C VAL A 66 -9.70 -19.46 3.23
N PHE A 67 -10.74 -20.10 2.69
CA PHE A 67 -11.79 -19.40 1.94
C PHE A 67 -12.63 -18.42 2.78
N ASN A 68 -12.77 -18.66 4.09
CA ASN A 68 -13.43 -17.70 4.99
C ASN A 68 -12.63 -16.40 5.18
N TYR A 69 -11.31 -16.43 4.98
CA TYR A 69 -10.43 -15.24 5.06
C TYR A 69 -10.17 -14.63 3.68
N PHE A 70 -10.02 -15.46 2.67
CA PHE A 70 -9.62 -15.08 1.31
C PHE A 70 -10.52 -15.85 0.32
N PRO A 71 -11.55 -15.19 -0.25
CA PRO A 71 -12.53 -15.83 -1.12
C PRO A 71 -11.96 -16.50 -2.36
N SER A 72 -10.83 -16.00 -2.86
CA SER A 72 -10.12 -16.55 -4.02
C SER A 72 -8.61 -16.71 -3.76
N LYS A 73 -7.93 -17.40 -4.66
CA LYS A 73 -6.45 -17.53 -4.60
C LYS A 73 -5.76 -16.20 -4.90
N GLU A 74 -6.36 -15.38 -5.75
CA GLU A 74 -5.93 -14.02 -6.04
C GLU A 74 -6.05 -13.11 -4.81
N ASP A 75 -7.10 -13.28 -4.00
CA ASP A 75 -7.28 -12.53 -2.74
C ASP A 75 -6.21 -12.86 -1.71
N LEU A 76 -5.63 -14.06 -1.75
CA LEU A 76 -4.47 -14.41 -0.93
C LEU A 76 -3.24 -13.52 -1.22
N VAL A 77 -3.11 -13.01 -2.43
CA VAL A 77 -2.00 -12.14 -2.82
C VAL A 77 -2.40 -10.67 -2.68
N MET A 78 -3.55 -10.31 -3.24
CA MET A 78 -3.97 -8.92 -3.38
C MET A 78 -4.69 -8.34 -2.16
N GLY A 79 -5.43 -9.17 -1.41
CA GLY A 79 -6.28 -8.71 -0.31
C GLY A 79 -5.58 -7.85 0.74
N PRO A 80 -4.39 -8.22 1.25
CA PRO A 80 -3.65 -7.37 2.19
C PRO A 80 -3.23 -6.01 1.61
N MET A 81 -2.96 -5.95 0.30
CA MET A 81 -2.60 -4.69 -0.36
C MET A 81 -3.83 -3.81 -0.64
N GLU A 82 -4.98 -4.42 -0.92
CA GLU A 82 -6.24 -3.71 -1.16
C GLU A 82 -6.73 -2.93 0.08
N GLN A 83 -6.31 -3.31 1.28
CA GLN A 83 -6.59 -2.56 2.51
C GLN A 83 -6.03 -1.14 2.50
N HIS A 84 -4.99 -0.88 1.71
CA HIS A 84 -4.37 0.44 1.57
C HIS A 84 -5.00 1.31 0.46
N THR A 85 -6.00 0.77 -0.25
CA THR A 85 -6.65 1.48 -1.37
C THR A 85 -7.29 2.80 -0.94
N GLY A 86 -7.82 2.87 0.28
CA GLY A 86 -8.49 4.04 0.84
C GLY A 86 -7.58 5.10 1.46
N GLU A 87 -6.30 4.82 1.69
CA GLU A 87 -5.40 5.73 2.44
C GLU A 87 -5.37 7.16 1.90
N ALA A 88 -5.35 7.34 0.59
CA ALA A 88 -5.31 8.68 0.02
C ALA A 88 -6.63 9.44 0.23
N ALA A 89 -7.77 8.76 0.22
CA ALA A 89 -9.07 9.36 0.53
C ALA A 89 -9.15 9.74 2.01
N GLU A 90 -8.64 8.90 2.91
CA GLU A 90 -8.55 9.20 4.34
C GLU A 90 -7.66 10.44 4.60
N VAL A 91 -6.49 10.50 3.97
CA VAL A 91 -5.59 11.66 4.05
C VAL A 91 -6.28 12.94 3.58
N ILE A 92 -7.09 12.87 2.51
CA ILE A 92 -7.85 14.02 2.02
C ILE A 92 -8.96 14.39 3.02
N ARG A 93 -9.64 13.42 3.60
CA ARG A 93 -10.69 13.66 4.60
C ARG A 93 -10.15 14.39 5.84
N ASP A 94 -9.02 13.91 6.34
CA ASP A 94 -8.48 14.31 7.64
C ASP A 94 -7.50 15.50 7.55
N ARG A 95 -7.28 16.06 6.35
CA ARG A 95 -6.36 17.18 6.16
C ARG A 95 -6.81 18.45 6.87
N ALA A 96 -5.86 19.23 7.33
CA ALA A 96 -6.13 20.51 7.96
C ALA A 96 -6.84 21.50 6.99
N PRO A 97 -7.68 22.41 7.49
CA PRO A 97 -8.25 23.49 6.69
C PRO A 97 -7.17 24.31 5.97
N GLY A 98 -7.41 24.67 4.72
CA GLY A 98 -6.46 25.42 3.88
C GLY A 98 -5.38 24.57 3.18
N VAL A 99 -5.25 23.29 3.53
CA VAL A 99 -4.33 22.37 2.84
C VAL A 99 -5.01 21.78 1.61
N SER A 100 -4.37 21.84 0.44
CA SER A 100 -4.90 21.22 -0.78
C SER A 100 -4.83 19.69 -0.70
N ALA A 101 -5.70 19.00 -1.45
CA ALA A 101 -5.68 17.54 -1.55
C ALA A 101 -4.32 17.02 -2.04
N VAL A 102 -3.73 17.69 -3.03
CA VAL A 102 -2.42 17.33 -3.58
C VAL A 102 -1.32 17.46 -2.52
N ALA A 103 -1.30 18.59 -1.79
CA ALA A 103 -0.30 18.83 -0.74
C ALA A 103 -0.40 17.78 0.39
N ALA A 104 -1.62 17.43 0.81
CA ALA A 104 -1.83 16.43 1.85
C ALA A 104 -1.33 15.04 1.43
N VAL A 105 -1.70 14.58 0.22
CA VAL A 105 -1.27 13.28 -0.32
C VAL A 105 0.25 13.25 -0.54
N ARG A 106 0.84 14.33 -1.07
CA ARG A 106 2.30 14.47 -1.21
C ARG A 106 3.01 14.32 0.13
N THR A 107 2.58 15.08 1.14
CA THR A 107 3.19 15.03 2.49
C THR A 107 3.13 13.63 3.07
N ARG A 108 1.99 12.94 2.96
CA ARG A 108 1.84 11.57 3.43
C ARG A 108 2.74 10.59 2.68
N PHE A 109 2.85 10.74 1.35
CA PHE A 109 3.70 9.89 0.52
C PHE A 109 5.18 10.08 0.84
N LEU A 110 5.65 11.32 0.99
CA LEU A 110 7.03 11.62 1.38
C LEU A 110 7.37 11.04 2.75
N ALA A 111 6.50 11.24 3.74
CA ALA A 111 6.68 10.66 5.06
C ALA A 111 6.65 9.12 5.06
N ALA A 112 5.96 8.48 4.12
CA ALA A 112 5.98 7.03 3.93
C ALA A 112 7.30 6.55 3.28
N LEU A 113 7.85 7.29 2.30
CA LEU A 113 9.17 7.01 1.71
C LEU A 113 10.27 6.99 2.78
N GLU A 114 10.31 7.99 3.67
CA GLU A 114 11.30 8.08 4.75
C GLU A 114 11.29 6.89 5.71
N ARG A 115 10.14 6.21 5.83
CA ARG A 115 9.99 5.01 6.67
C ARG A 115 10.15 3.71 5.90
N PHE A 116 10.47 3.77 4.62
CA PHE A 116 10.51 2.60 3.72
C PHE A 116 9.21 1.81 3.74
N ASP A 117 8.07 2.52 3.82
CA ASP A 117 6.75 1.91 3.85
C ASP A 117 6.47 1.19 2.52
N PRO A 118 6.15 -0.11 2.53
CA PRO A 118 5.90 -0.88 1.31
C PRO A 118 4.85 -0.28 0.38
N SER A 119 3.91 0.51 0.90
CA SER A 119 2.87 1.19 0.10
C SER A 119 3.43 2.23 -0.88
N THR A 120 4.70 2.63 -0.73
CA THR A 120 5.41 3.52 -1.64
C THR A 120 6.19 2.79 -2.73
N GLY A 121 6.25 1.46 -2.68
CA GLY A 121 7.11 0.64 -3.54
C GLY A 121 8.58 0.65 -3.15
N LEU A 122 9.00 1.48 -2.19
CA LEU A 122 10.39 1.61 -1.74
C LEU A 122 10.62 0.75 -0.49
N SER A 123 10.78 -0.55 -0.69
CA SER A 123 11.13 -1.50 0.37
C SER A 123 11.99 -2.63 -0.19
N ASP A 124 13.14 -2.88 0.42
CA ASP A 124 14.00 -4.01 0.12
C ASP A 124 13.77 -5.21 1.07
N ASP A 125 12.69 -5.19 1.83
CA ASP A 125 12.23 -6.36 2.59
C ASP A 125 11.96 -7.54 1.63
N ARG A 126 12.62 -8.67 1.89
CA ARG A 126 12.55 -9.84 1.02
C ARG A 126 11.12 -10.33 0.80
N PHE A 127 10.31 -10.35 1.83
CA PHE A 127 8.93 -10.80 1.73
C PHE A 127 8.07 -9.87 0.85
N VAL A 128 8.26 -8.56 1.00
CA VAL A 128 7.62 -7.55 0.14
C VAL A 128 8.03 -7.76 -1.32
N LEU A 129 9.32 -7.95 -1.57
CA LEU A 129 9.83 -8.19 -2.93
C LEU A 129 9.29 -9.49 -3.54
N ASP A 130 9.10 -10.54 -2.75
CA ASP A 130 8.52 -11.79 -3.24
C ASP A 130 7.05 -11.60 -3.65
N VAL A 131 6.28 -10.80 -2.91
CA VAL A 131 4.90 -10.41 -3.29
C VAL A 131 4.91 -9.60 -4.60
N VAL A 132 5.77 -8.58 -4.70
CA VAL A 132 5.87 -7.74 -5.90
C VAL A 132 6.28 -8.56 -7.12
N ARG A 133 7.29 -9.42 -7.00
CA ARG A 133 7.70 -10.35 -8.09
C ARG A 133 6.56 -11.26 -8.51
N LEU A 134 5.83 -11.81 -7.54
CA LEU A 134 4.68 -12.67 -7.81
C LEU A 134 3.62 -11.96 -8.64
N ILE A 135 3.27 -10.72 -8.27
CA ILE A 135 2.31 -9.90 -9.00
C ILE A 135 2.80 -9.66 -10.44
N HIS A 136 4.03 -9.20 -10.60
CA HIS A 136 4.58 -8.89 -11.92
C HIS A 136 4.70 -10.10 -12.85
N ARG A 137 5.03 -11.30 -12.33
CA ARG A 137 5.17 -12.52 -13.15
C ARG A 137 3.85 -13.25 -13.43
N THR A 138 2.74 -12.86 -12.75
CA THR A 138 1.43 -13.51 -12.89
C THR A 138 0.45 -12.58 -13.61
N PRO A 139 0.13 -12.79 -14.91
CA PRO A 139 -0.67 -11.86 -15.70
C PRO A 139 -2.02 -11.50 -15.08
N ALA A 140 -2.72 -12.48 -14.46
CA ALA A 140 -3.99 -12.25 -13.79
C ALA A 140 -3.86 -11.30 -12.60
N LEU A 141 -2.80 -11.43 -11.79
CA LEU A 141 -2.52 -10.54 -10.66
C LEU A 141 -2.08 -9.15 -11.13
N ALA A 142 -1.23 -9.07 -12.15
CA ALA A 142 -0.80 -7.80 -12.74
C ALA A 142 -1.99 -7.01 -13.30
N LEU A 143 -2.90 -7.67 -14.01
CA LEU A 143 -4.13 -7.06 -14.51
C LEU A 143 -4.99 -6.56 -13.35
N ARG A 144 -5.21 -7.36 -12.32
CA ARG A 144 -5.98 -6.96 -11.13
C ARG A 144 -5.35 -5.78 -10.40
N ALA A 145 -4.02 -5.75 -10.26
CA ALA A 145 -3.30 -4.65 -9.63
C ALA A 145 -3.50 -3.34 -10.39
N THR A 146 -3.40 -3.37 -11.72
CA THR A 146 -3.48 -2.16 -12.54
C THR A 146 -4.91 -1.67 -12.74
N THR A 147 -5.87 -2.57 -12.98
CA THR A 147 -7.26 -2.19 -13.28
C THR A 147 -8.15 -2.13 -12.04
N GLY A 148 -8.05 -3.11 -11.13
CA GLY A 148 -8.91 -3.18 -9.95
C GLY A 148 -8.56 -2.13 -8.90
N TRP A 149 -7.30 -2.11 -8.48
CA TRP A 149 -6.85 -1.22 -7.42
C TRP A 149 -6.90 0.25 -7.81
N GLY A 150 -6.42 0.59 -9.01
CA GLY A 150 -6.46 1.96 -9.51
C GLY A 150 -7.88 2.50 -9.66
N VAL A 151 -8.82 1.67 -10.14
CA VAL A 151 -10.23 2.05 -10.25
C VAL A 151 -10.87 2.27 -8.88
N ALA A 152 -10.66 1.36 -7.93
CA ALA A 152 -11.21 1.48 -6.60
C ALA A 152 -10.66 2.71 -5.85
N ALA A 153 -9.34 2.96 -5.92
CA ALA A 153 -8.71 4.16 -5.35
C ALA A 153 -9.31 5.45 -5.95
N ASN A 154 -9.51 5.46 -7.26
CA ASN A 154 -10.08 6.60 -7.96
C ASN A 154 -11.52 6.91 -7.54
N GLU A 155 -12.36 5.89 -7.37
CA GLU A 155 -13.73 6.05 -6.90
C GLU A 155 -13.79 6.57 -5.45
N LEU A 156 -12.94 6.04 -4.56
CA LEU A 156 -12.85 6.51 -3.17
C LEU A 156 -12.40 7.97 -3.10
N LEU A 157 -11.36 8.35 -3.84
CA LEU A 157 -10.89 9.73 -3.94
C LEU A 157 -11.95 10.66 -4.51
N THR A 158 -12.64 10.25 -5.58
CA THR A 158 -13.71 11.04 -6.19
C THR A 158 -14.83 11.29 -5.17
N THR A 159 -15.26 10.25 -4.47
CA THR A 159 -16.31 10.34 -3.45
C THR A 159 -15.93 11.31 -2.35
N GLU A 160 -14.70 11.23 -1.86
CA GLU A 160 -14.21 12.09 -0.79
C GLU A 160 -14.10 13.57 -1.23
N LEU A 161 -13.59 13.82 -2.44
CA LEU A 161 -13.50 15.18 -3.00
C LEU A 161 -14.87 15.83 -3.18
N LEU A 162 -15.90 15.06 -3.57
CA LEU A 162 -17.28 15.54 -3.69
C LEU A 162 -17.93 15.76 -2.33
N ALA A 163 -17.65 14.93 -1.32
CA ALA A 163 -18.18 15.08 0.02
C ALA A 163 -17.75 16.40 0.67
N GLN A 164 -16.54 16.87 0.34
CA GLN A 164 -15.98 18.11 0.91
C GLN A 164 -16.41 19.37 0.17
N ASP A 165 -16.84 19.26 -1.08
CA ASP A 165 -17.35 20.37 -1.88
C ASP A 165 -18.48 19.86 -2.79
N PRO A 166 -19.72 19.83 -2.28
CA PRO A 166 -20.87 19.35 -3.04
C PRO A 166 -21.23 20.18 -4.27
N ALA A 167 -20.73 21.42 -4.37
CA ALA A 167 -20.90 22.28 -5.55
C ALA A 167 -19.93 21.93 -6.68
N ARG A 168 -18.94 21.12 -6.41
CA ARG A 168 -17.94 20.70 -7.40
C ARG A 168 -18.56 19.77 -8.43
N ASP A 169 -18.23 20.03 -9.71
CA ASP A 169 -18.59 19.14 -10.80
C ASP A 169 -17.93 17.76 -10.65
N ARG A 170 -18.74 16.71 -10.86
CA ARG A 170 -18.30 15.31 -10.73
C ARG A 170 -17.13 14.96 -11.68
N LEU A 171 -17.16 15.48 -12.92
CA LEU A 171 -16.10 15.22 -13.88
C LEU A 171 -14.78 15.80 -13.39
N THR A 172 -14.78 17.04 -12.89
CA THR A 172 -13.61 17.69 -12.32
C THR A 172 -13.05 16.91 -11.12
N ALA A 173 -13.92 16.42 -10.22
CA ALA A 173 -13.49 15.59 -9.09
C ALA A 173 -12.85 14.27 -9.57
N ARG A 174 -13.42 13.61 -10.58
CA ARG A 174 -12.87 12.39 -11.19
C ARG A 174 -11.52 12.62 -11.85
N VAL A 175 -11.36 13.73 -12.57
CA VAL A 175 -10.09 14.09 -13.21
C VAL A 175 -9.02 14.33 -12.14
N ALA A 176 -9.32 15.07 -11.07
CA ALA A 176 -8.39 15.30 -9.97
C ALA A 176 -7.99 13.99 -9.27
N ALA A 177 -8.96 13.11 -8.99
CA ALA A 177 -8.73 11.79 -8.41
C ALA A 177 -7.84 10.93 -9.33
N ALA A 178 -8.09 10.93 -10.65
CA ALA A 178 -7.31 10.19 -11.63
C ALA A 178 -5.85 10.66 -11.68
N GLN A 179 -5.61 11.97 -11.63
CA GLN A 179 -4.27 12.54 -11.60
C GLN A 179 -3.51 12.13 -10.32
N LEU A 180 -4.14 12.24 -9.14
CA LEU A 180 -3.56 11.83 -7.87
C LEU A 180 -3.23 10.34 -7.84
N THR A 181 -4.15 9.49 -8.33
CA THR A 181 -3.93 8.05 -8.43
C THR A 181 -2.81 7.74 -9.41
N GLY A 182 -2.82 8.35 -10.59
CA GLY A 182 -1.83 8.12 -11.66
C GLY A 182 -0.41 8.47 -11.24
N VAL A 183 -0.20 9.62 -10.59
CA VAL A 183 1.13 10.01 -10.09
C VAL A 183 1.60 9.04 -9.01
N ARG A 184 0.75 8.65 -8.06
CA ARG A 184 1.14 7.69 -7.02
C ARG A 184 1.54 6.35 -7.63
N LEU A 185 0.74 5.81 -8.56
CA LEU A 185 1.05 4.55 -9.23
C LEU A 185 2.36 4.61 -10.00
N ALA A 186 2.63 5.69 -10.74
CA ALA A 186 3.87 5.86 -11.48
C ALA A 186 5.10 5.90 -10.55
N LEU A 187 5.00 6.58 -9.41
CA LEU A 187 6.07 6.64 -8.41
C LEU A 187 6.31 5.28 -7.74
N ILE A 188 5.24 4.55 -7.40
CA ILE A 188 5.30 3.21 -6.81
C ILE A 188 5.93 2.23 -7.81
N ASP A 189 5.52 2.27 -9.08
CA ASP A 189 6.04 1.38 -10.12
C ASP A 189 7.54 1.61 -10.37
N GLU A 190 7.98 2.87 -10.44
CA GLU A 190 9.41 3.18 -10.56
C GLU A 190 10.21 2.68 -9.35
N ASN A 191 9.71 2.86 -8.13
CA ASN A 191 10.35 2.33 -6.93
C ASN A 191 10.41 0.79 -6.97
N HIS A 192 9.31 0.10 -7.32
CA HIS A 192 9.31 -1.35 -7.50
C HIS A 192 10.33 -1.82 -8.54
N ARG A 193 10.43 -1.13 -9.68
CA ARG A 193 11.42 -1.44 -10.72
C ARG A 193 12.85 -1.45 -10.18
N ARG A 194 13.19 -0.46 -9.36
CA ARG A 194 14.51 -0.33 -8.74
C ARG A 194 14.75 -1.41 -7.67
N MET A 195 13.77 -1.64 -6.82
CA MET A 195 13.85 -2.69 -5.80
C MET A 195 14.00 -4.09 -6.43
N LEU A 196 13.25 -4.36 -7.51
CA LEU A 196 13.37 -5.61 -8.25
C LEU A 196 14.71 -5.77 -8.99
N ALA A 197 15.37 -4.66 -9.35
CA ALA A 197 16.72 -4.65 -9.88
C ALA A 197 17.80 -4.94 -8.81
N GLY A 198 17.41 -5.03 -7.52
CA GLY A 198 18.30 -5.34 -6.40
C GLY A 198 19.01 -4.13 -5.80
N GLU A 199 18.56 -2.91 -6.10
CA GLU A 199 19.07 -1.72 -5.46
C GLU A 199 18.62 -1.67 -3.99
N ARG A 200 19.41 -1.02 -3.12
CA ARG A 200 19.04 -0.87 -1.72
C ARG A 200 18.09 0.31 -1.55
N ALA A 201 17.02 0.13 -0.76
CA ALA A 201 16.04 1.18 -0.53
C ALA A 201 16.65 2.49 -0.01
N ALA A 202 17.66 2.40 0.88
CA ALA A 202 18.36 3.57 1.40
C ALA A 202 19.13 4.36 0.32
N ASP A 203 19.68 3.68 -0.68
CA ASP A 203 20.43 4.32 -1.76
C ASP A 203 19.48 4.97 -2.79
N VAL A 204 18.28 4.45 -2.94
CA VAL A 204 17.23 4.95 -3.85
C VAL A 204 16.44 6.12 -3.25
N LEU A 205 16.31 6.18 -1.92
CA LEU A 205 15.47 7.15 -1.22
C LEU A 205 15.65 8.61 -1.68
N PRO A 206 16.88 9.16 -1.85
CA PRO A 206 17.03 10.56 -2.25
C PRO A 206 16.36 10.87 -3.59
N GLU A 207 16.54 10.00 -4.57
CA GLU A 207 15.95 10.15 -5.89
C GLU A 207 14.44 9.89 -5.87
N ALA A 208 13.96 8.93 -5.08
CA ALA A 208 12.53 8.67 -4.91
C ALA A 208 11.80 9.89 -4.32
N VAL A 209 12.42 10.59 -3.37
CA VAL A 209 11.90 11.85 -2.80
C VAL A 209 11.85 12.95 -3.87
N GLU A 210 12.91 13.11 -4.67
CA GLU A 210 12.95 14.08 -5.78
C GLU A 210 11.89 13.76 -6.84
N ASN A 211 11.75 12.49 -7.22
CA ASN A 211 10.71 12.03 -8.14
C ASN A 211 9.31 12.32 -7.61
N ALA A 212 9.08 12.13 -6.31
CA ALA A 212 7.80 12.46 -5.68
C ALA A 212 7.52 13.96 -5.78
N HIS A 213 8.48 14.82 -5.44
CA HIS A 213 8.31 16.27 -5.58
C HIS A 213 7.99 16.65 -7.02
N ARG A 214 8.72 16.14 -8.02
CA ARG A 214 8.46 16.40 -9.44
C ARG A 214 7.08 15.91 -9.88
N GLY A 215 6.73 14.69 -9.54
CA GLY A 215 5.44 14.09 -9.92
C GLY A 215 4.25 14.85 -9.37
N PHE A 216 4.26 15.22 -8.10
CA PHE A 216 3.19 16.00 -7.50
C PHE A 216 3.14 17.46 -8.00
N ALA A 217 4.30 18.06 -8.35
CA ALA A 217 4.34 19.38 -8.96
C ALA A 217 3.63 19.43 -10.31
N LEU A 218 3.69 18.35 -11.11
CA LEU A 218 2.94 18.26 -12.38
C LEU A 218 1.42 18.32 -12.16
N ILE A 219 0.90 17.86 -11.03
CA ILE A 219 -0.52 18.00 -10.70
C ILE A 219 -0.82 19.44 -10.24
N GLU A 220 0.04 20.00 -9.39
CA GLU A 220 -0.17 21.34 -8.82
C GLU A 220 -0.13 22.45 -9.88
N HIS A 221 0.75 22.33 -10.85
CA HIS A 221 1.00 23.36 -11.86
C HIS A 221 0.44 23.02 -13.24
N GLY A 222 -0.10 21.80 -13.42
CA GLY A 222 -0.54 21.28 -14.71
C GLY A 222 0.63 20.86 -15.61
N LEU A 223 0.30 20.36 -16.80
CA LEU A 223 1.30 19.91 -17.78
C LEU A 223 1.95 21.05 -18.53
N GLY A 224 1.26 22.22 -18.61
CA GLY A 224 1.79 23.43 -19.23
C GLY A 224 2.41 23.17 -20.63
N ASP A 225 3.68 23.44 -20.74
CA ASP A 225 4.50 23.25 -21.94
C ASP A 225 5.19 21.86 -21.99
N TYR A 226 4.89 20.96 -21.07
CA TYR A 226 5.45 19.60 -21.07
C TYR A 226 5.14 18.87 -22.38
N GLY A 227 6.16 18.37 -23.03
CA GLY A 227 6.02 17.69 -24.34
C GLY A 227 5.97 18.64 -25.54
N THR A 228 6.13 19.95 -25.37
CA THR A 228 6.32 20.90 -26.51
C THR A 228 7.62 20.53 -27.25
N ARG A 229 7.50 20.34 -28.56
CA ARG A 229 8.69 20.08 -29.38
C ARG A 229 9.56 21.34 -29.46
N PRO A 230 10.87 21.21 -29.23
CA PRO A 230 11.79 22.32 -29.53
C PRO A 230 11.69 22.76 -30.98
N VAL A 231 11.79 24.06 -31.22
CA VAL A 231 11.85 24.66 -32.56
C VAL A 231 13.15 24.30 -33.25
#